data_35bb5620afd9175dc232b8b03090055d
#
_entry.id   35bb5620afd9175dc232b8b03090055d
#
_cell.length_a   1.000
_cell.length_b   1.000
_cell.length_c   1.000
_cell.angle_alpha   90.00
_cell.angle_beta   90.00
_cell.angle_gamma   90.00
#
_symmetry.space_group_name_H-M   'P 1'
#
loop_
_entity.id
_entity.type
_entity.pdbx_description
1 polymer ?
#
loop_
_entity_poly.entity_id
_entity_poly.type
_entity_poly.pdbx_seq_one_letter_code
_entity_poly.pdbx_strand_id
1 'polypeptide(L)'
;MNHSLVFFLLATALTCRAQNNTQDKTPNITPWNHKSCAVVLTYDDAIDVDIDNVLPALDSLNLKGTFYLIGSSSVVTNRMSAWRKAAAEGHELGNHSMFHPCTGSMPGRSWVTADNDLSKYTVNRAVAEIRQTNVLLNAIDGKTSRTFAYPCGDLTIHDTLFYSWLHKDFVGARGVRGALDTLGKVNLDNVDCFAMNGNTADQMISLVKQAMRTHTLLVFLFHGVGGGHNINVGLHEHSELLHFIKDHEQEIWVAPMVDVAEYIRAHQ
;
A
#
# COMPACT_ATOMS: atom_id res chain seq x y z
N MET A 1 -23.39 -98.70 -9.89
CA MET A 1 -24.01 -97.43 -10.30
C MET A 1 -23.47 -96.36 -9.41
N ASN A 2 -22.47 -95.66 -9.94
CA ASN A 2 -21.73 -94.59 -9.22
C ASN A 2 -22.21 -93.21 -9.68
N HIS A 3 -22.73 -92.43 -8.78
CA HIS A 3 -23.06 -91.01 -9.05
C HIS A 3 -21.95 -90.13 -8.49
N SER A 4 -21.20 -89.53 -9.37
CA SER A 4 -20.18 -88.46 -9.06
C SER A 4 -20.91 -87.13 -8.97
N LEU A 5 -20.78 -86.47 -7.84
CA LEU A 5 -21.27 -85.14 -7.57
C LEU A 5 -20.10 -84.14 -7.88
N VAL A 6 -20.33 -83.26 -8.86
CA VAL A 6 -19.38 -82.22 -9.20
C VAL A 6 -19.79 -80.94 -8.44
N PHE A 7 -18.91 -80.46 -7.58
CA PHE A 7 -19.07 -79.16 -6.90
C PHE A 7 -18.48 -78.05 -7.77
N PHE A 8 -19.31 -77.08 -8.15
CA PHE A 8 -18.84 -75.84 -8.73
C PHE A 8 -18.53 -74.83 -7.65
N LEU A 9 -17.26 -74.42 -7.50
CA LEU A 9 -16.86 -73.27 -6.66
C LEU A 9 -17.04 -72.00 -7.50
N LEU A 10 -17.96 -71.14 -7.09
CA LEU A 10 -18.04 -69.76 -7.59
C LEU A 10 -17.02 -68.91 -6.83
N ALA A 11 -15.96 -68.42 -7.52
CA ALA A 11 -15.03 -67.44 -7.02
C ALA A 11 -15.61 -66.03 -7.33
N THR A 12 -16.08 -65.32 -6.29
CA THR A 12 -16.45 -63.90 -6.39
C THR A 12 -15.18 -63.01 -6.29
N ALA A 13 -14.78 -62.44 -7.40
CA ALA A 13 -13.70 -61.46 -7.44
C ALA A 13 -14.22 -60.12 -6.91
N LEU A 14 -13.78 -59.69 -5.72
CA LEU A 14 -13.97 -58.33 -5.20
C LEU A 14 -13.01 -57.40 -5.97
N THR A 15 -13.54 -56.59 -6.90
CA THR A 15 -12.80 -55.49 -7.51
C THR A 15 -12.78 -54.31 -6.56
N CYS A 16 -11.64 -54.10 -5.88
CA CYS A 16 -11.36 -52.90 -5.11
C CYS A 16 -11.14 -51.75 -6.11
N ARG A 17 -12.15 -50.86 -6.29
CA ARG A 17 -11.96 -49.59 -7.02
C ARG A 17 -11.18 -48.65 -6.12
N ALA A 18 -9.93 -48.42 -6.45
CA ALA A 18 -9.15 -47.30 -5.90
C ALA A 18 -9.81 -46.00 -6.37
N GLN A 19 -10.39 -45.23 -5.46
CA GLN A 19 -10.81 -43.87 -5.69
C GLN A 19 -9.53 -43.04 -5.80
N ASN A 20 -9.17 -42.68 -7.03
CA ASN A 20 -8.16 -41.64 -7.28
C ASN A 20 -8.73 -40.30 -6.80
N ASN A 21 -8.36 -39.91 -5.58
CA ASN A 21 -8.58 -38.58 -5.06
C ASN A 21 -7.60 -37.64 -5.79
N THR A 22 -7.92 -37.21 -7.01
CA THR A 22 -7.29 -36.07 -7.64
C THR A 22 -7.72 -34.84 -6.85
N GLN A 23 -6.92 -34.49 -5.84
CA GLN A 23 -6.95 -33.14 -5.31
C GLN A 23 -6.65 -32.21 -6.48
N ASP A 24 -7.65 -31.46 -6.90
CA ASP A 24 -7.55 -30.38 -7.85
C ASP A 24 -6.62 -29.32 -7.21
N LYS A 25 -5.30 -29.45 -7.47
CA LYS A 25 -4.32 -28.45 -7.08
C LYS A 25 -4.52 -27.29 -8.03
N THR A 26 -5.47 -26.40 -7.73
CA THR A 26 -5.44 -25.04 -8.28
C THR A 26 -4.02 -24.52 -8.15
N PRO A 27 -3.37 -24.06 -9.22
CA PRO A 27 -2.01 -23.54 -9.15
C PRO A 27 -1.99 -22.42 -8.09
N ASN A 28 -1.06 -22.51 -7.15
CA ASN A 28 -0.88 -21.48 -6.12
C ASN A 28 -0.42 -20.21 -6.83
N ILE A 29 -1.34 -19.29 -7.10
CA ILE A 29 -1.06 -18.04 -7.81
C ILE A 29 -0.30 -17.13 -6.84
N THR A 30 0.95 -16.84 -7.13
CA THR A 30 1.83 -15.98 -6.33
C THR A 30 2.39 -14.83 -7.18
N PRO A 31 1.52 -13.91 -7.65
CA PRO A 31 1.90 -12.87 -8.63
C PRO A 31 2.76 -11.76 -8.03
N TRP A 32 2.82 -11.64 -6.69
CA TRP A 32 3.43 -10.54 -5.99
C TRP A 32 4.74 -10.97 -5.32
N ASN A 33 5.85 -10.94 -6.06
CA ASN A 33 7.16 -11.34 -5.55
C ASN A 33 7.13 -12.71 -4.82
N HIS A 34 6.54 -13.71 -5.47
CA HIS A 34 6.31 -15.06 -4.94
C HIS A 34 5.35 -15.13 -3.73
N LYS A 35 4.55 -14.09 -3.49
CA LYS A 35 3.50 -14.04 -2.46
C LYS A 35 2.10 -13.97 -3.09
N SER A 36 1.10 -14.24 -2.28
CA SER A 36 -0.30 -14.22 -2.71
C SER A 36 -0.80 -12.81 -3.02
N CYS A 37 -0.39 -11.84 -2.23
CA CYS A 37 -0.75 -10.43 -2.41
C CYS A 37 0.39 -9.51 -2.00
N ALA A 38 0.28 -8.24 -2.38
CA ALA A 38 1.12 -7.17 -1.86
C ALA A 38 0.32 -6.26 -0.92
N VAL A 39 0.92 -5.85 0.19
CA VAL A 39 0.37 -4.87 1.13
C VAL A 39 1.36 -3.73 1.29
N VAL A 40 0.90 -2.51 1.07
CA VAL A 40 1.68 -1.29 1.25
C VAL A 40 1.06 -0.48 2.37
N LEU A 41 1.88 -0.07 3.33
CA LEU A 41 1.50 0.79 4.45
C LEU A 41 1.99 2.20 4.15
N THR A 42 1.06 3.15 3.93
CA THR A 42 1.41 4.55 3.63
C THR A 42 0.89 5.49 4.70
N TYR A 43 1.70 6.50 5.06
CA TYR A 43 1.44 7.48 6.10
C TYR A 43 1.66 8.88 5.53
N ASP A 44 0.65 9.74 5.64
CA ASP A 44 0.65 11.05 4.99
C ASP A 44 0.96 12.19 5.97
N ASP A 45 1.37 13.33 5.43
CA ASP A 45 1.52 14.66 6.04
C ASP A 45 2.80 14.91 6.84
N ALA A 46 3.61 13.92 7.18
CA ALA A 46 4.78 14.06 8.03
C ALA A 46 4.41 14.68 9.38
N ILE A 47 3.70 13.94 10.21
CA ILE A 47 3.28 14.36 11.54
C ILE A 47 4.12 13.69 12.64
N ASP A 48 4.12 14.24 13.88
CA ASP A 48 4.98 13.72 14.95
C ASP A 48 4.71 12.25 15.28
N VAL A 49 3.45 11.81 15.24
CA VAL A 49 3.09 10.40 15.55
C VAL A 49 3.64 9.40 14.56
N ASP A 50 4.00 9.81 13.34
CA ASP A 50 4.70 8.94 12.38
C ASP A 50 6.05 8.49 12.96
N ILE A 51 6.76 9.42 13.59
CA ILE A 51 8.07 9.17 14.20
C ILE A 51 7.94 8.52 15.57
N ASP A 52 6.97 8.97 16.37
CA ASP A 52 6.88 8.57 17.79
C ASP A 52 6.12 7.26 17.99
N ASN A 53 5.17 6.94 17.11
CA ASN A 53 4.30 5.77 17.22
C ASN A 53 4.54 4.77 16.08
N VAL A 54 4.51 5.24 14.82
CA VAL A 54 4.48 4.36 13.64
C VAL A 54 5.83 3.73 13.37
N LEU A 55 6.90 4.52 13.27
CA LEU A 55 8.25 3.99 12.98
C LEU A 55 8.67 2.93 14.00
N PRO A 56 8.56 3.14 15.34
CA PRO A 56 8.90 2.10 16.32
C PRO A 56 8.05 0.83 16.17
N ALA A 57 6.76 0.97 15.85
CA ALA A 57 5.88 -0.19 15.66
C ALA A 57 6.30 -1.03 14.42
N LEU A 58 6.55 -0.37 13.28
CA LEU A 58 7.02 -1.03 12.06
C LEU A 58 8.39 -1.70 12.26
N ASP A 59 9.34 -0.99 12.86
CA ASP A 59 10.70 -1.48 13.07
C ASP A 59 10.74 -2.68 14.01
N SER A 60 9.92 -2.67 15.07
CA SER A 60 9.83 -3.78 16.02
C SER A 60 9.44 -5.12 15.36
N LEU A 61 8.69 -5.05 14.25
CA LEU A 61 8.22 -6.19 13.46
C LEU A 61 9.04 -6.40 12.17
N ASN A 62 10.08 -5.58 11.95
CA ASN A 62 10.82 -5.53 10.69
C ASN A 62 9.93 -5.37 9.46
N LEU A 63 8.85 -4.57 9.59
CA LEU A 63 7.99 -4.13 8.49
C LEU A 63 8.49 -2.79 7.95
N LYS A 64 8.23 -2.51 6.68
CA LYS A 64 8.60 -1.24 6.06
C LYS A 64 7.37 -0.54 5.48
N GLY A 65 7.34 0.79 5.60
CA GLY A 65 6.27 1.64 5.12
C GLY A 65 6.78 2.79 4.26
N THR A 66 5.85 3.54 3.70
CA THR A 66 6.10 4.76 2.94
C THR A 66 5.52 5.94 3.70
N PHE A 67 6.32 6.96 3.91
CA PHE A 67 5.93 8.21 4.54
C PHE A 67 5.90 9.31 3.49
N TYR A 68 4.72 9.81 3.16
CA TYR A 68 4.54 10.88 2.19
C TYR A 68 4.69 12.24 2.89
N LEU A 69 5.86 12.85 2.70
CA LEU A 69 6.26 14.03 3.44
C LEU A 69 5.85 15.31 2.71
N ILE A 70 5.15 16.20 3.42
CA ILE A 70 4.94 17.59 3.00
C ILE A 70 6.26 18.35 3.24
N GLY A 71 6.87 18.87 2.16
CA GLY A 71 8.20 19.47 2.25
C GLY A 71 8.30 20.65 3.24
N SER A 72 7.25 21.43 3.39
CA SER A 72 7.16 22.55 4.34
C SER A 72 6.76 22.17 5.77
N SER A 73 6.49 20.89 6.06
CA SER A 73 6.13 20.46 7.41
C SER A 73 7.25 20.79 8.42
N SER A 74 6.86 21.39 9.54
CA SER A 74 7.79 21.67 10.64
C SER A 74 8.40 20.37 11.21
N VAL A 75 7.69 19.25 11.12
CA VAL A 75 8.20 17.94 11.55
C VAL A 75 9.31 17.46 10.64
N VAL A 76 9.25 17.74 9.33
CA VAL A 76 10.36 17.45 8.42
C VAL A 76 11.61 18.26 8.82
N THR A 77 11.44 19.55 9.07
CA THR A 77 12.56 20.43 9.43
C THR A 77 13.13 20.11 10.80
N ASN A 78 12.27 20.01 11.83
CA ASN A 78 12.68 19.86 13.23
C ASN A 78 13.16 18.44 13.57
N ARG A 79 12.69 17.43 12.82
CA ARG A 79 12.98 16.01 13.07
C ARG A 79 13.70 15.32 11.91
N MET A 80 14.43 16.08 11.10
CA MET A 80 15.13 15.59 9.89
C MET A 80 16.06 14.39 10.18
N SER A 81 16.69 14.33 11.35
CA SER A 81 17.54 13.20 11.74
C SER A 81 16.75 11.90 11.90
N ALA A 82 15.50 11.98 12.39
CA ALA A 82 14.62 10.82 12.49
C ALA A 82 14.18 10.32 11.10
N TRP A 83 13.88 11.23 10.18
CA TRP A 83 13.57 10.87 8.79
C TRP A 83 14.76 10.24 8.06
N ARG A 84 15.99 10.75 8.28
CA ARG A 84 17.22 10.11 7.77
C ARG A 84 17.39 8.70 8.31
N LYS A 85 17.13 8.50 9.60
CA LYS A 85 17.18 7.18 10.22
C LYS A 85 16.14 6.25 9.60
N ALA A 86 14.88 6.68 9.47
CA ALA A 86 13.81 5.90 8.84
C ALA A 86 14.20 5.45 7.41
N ALA A 87 14.75 6.36 6.61
CA ALA A 87 15.21 6.04 5.26
C ALA A 87 16.38 5.05 5.25
N ALA A 88 17.32 5.17 6.20
CA ALA A 88 18.45 4.23 6.36
C ALA A 88 17.98 2.84 6.82
N GLU A 89 16.89 2.75 7.55
CA GLU A 89 16.25 1.51 8.00
C GLU A 89 15.34 0.87 6.93
N GLY A 90 15.24 1.48 5.74
CA GLY A 90 14.55 0.90 4.59
C GLY A 90 13.12 1.38 4.36
N HIS A 91 12.65 2.40 5.09
CA HIS A 91 11.39 3.07 4.76
C HIS A 91 11.55 3.98 3.55
N GLU A 92 10.46 4.24 2.84
CA GLU A 92 10.42 5.24 1.79
C GLU A 92 10.01 6.59 2.37
N LEU A 93 10.75 7.64 1.97
CA LEU A 93 10.30 9.03 2.08
C LEU A 93 9.70 9.44 0.75
N GLY A 94 8.39 9.29 0.62
CA GLY A 94 7.61 9.66 -0.55
C GLY A 94 7.32 11.17 -0.58
N ASN A 95 6.95 11.67 -1.75
CA ASN A 95 6.68 13.09 -1.96
C ASN A 95 5.19 13.40 -1.81
N HIS A 96 4.85 14.36 -0.93
CA HIS A 96 3.49 14.87 -0.74
C HIS A 96 3.37 16.37 -1.10
N SER A 97 4.13 16.81 -2.10
CA SER A 97 4.31 18.20 -2.49
C SER A 97 4.99 19.09 -1.44
N MET A 98 5.27 20.35 -1.80
CA MET A 98 5.89 21.29 -0.86
C MET A 98 4.88 21.83 0.16
N PHE A 99 3.69 22.21 -0.28
CA PHE A 99 2.71 22.94 0.54
C PHE A 99 1.33 22.28 0.63
N HIS A 100 1.20 21.03 0.19
CA HIS A 100 -0.05 20.27 0.24
C HIS A 100 -1.24 21.04 -0.36
N PRO A 101 -1.16 21.53 -1.62
CA PRO A 101 -2.24 22.29 -2.20
C PRO A 101 -3.44 21.39 -2.52
N CYS A 102 -4.64 21.86 -2.13
CA CYS A 102 -5.91 21.17 -2.37
C CYS A 102 -6.91 22.12 -3.00
N THR A 103 -7.86 21.62 -3.80
CA THR A 103 -8.94 22.44 -4.38
C THR A 103 -9.90 22.92 -3.29
N GLY A 104 -9.83 24.20 -2.94
CA GLY A 104 -10.55 24.77 -1.79
C GLY A 104 -12.08 24.82 -1.96
N SER A 105 -12.61 24.77 -3.19
CA SER A 105 -14.05 24.78 -3.46
C SER A 105 -14.77 23.45 -3.17
N MET A 106 -14.01 22.37 -2.86
CA MET A 106 -14.60 21.07 -2.57
C MET A 106 -15.22 21.02 -1.16
N PRO A 107 -16.31 20.25 -0.96
CA PRO A 107 -16.94 20.11 0.35
C PRO A 107 -15.94 19.61 1.43
N GLY A 108 -16.06 20.16 2.64
CA GLY A 108 -15.20 19.76 3.79
C GLY A 108 -13.81 20.37 3.77
N ARG A 109 -13.47 21.25 2.83
CA ARG A 109 -12.14 21.86 2.67
C ARG A 109 -12.07 23.33 3.04
N SER A 110 -12.88 23.79 4.00
CA SER A 110 -12.88 25.17 4.47
C SER A 110 -11.54 25.63 5.12
N TRP A 111 -10.67 24.69 5.41
CA TRP A 111 -9.32 24.93 5.91
C TRP A 111 -8.31 25.33 4.82
N VAL A 112 -8.65 25.12 3.54
CA VAL A 112 -7.77 25.51 2.43
C VAL A 112 -7.75 27.03 2.32
N THR A 113 -6.55 27.59 2.40
CA THR A 113 -6.32 29.03 2.28
C THR A 113 -6.05 29.44 0.83
N ALA A 114 -6.01 30.75 0.57
CA ALA A 114 -5.70 31.26 -0.77
C ALA A 114 -4.29 30.85 -1.26
N ASP A 115 -3.35 30.60 -0.33
CA ASP A 115 -1.95 30.30 -0.67
C ASP A 115 -1.75 28.85 -1.10
N ASN A 116 -2.58 27.94 -0.58
CA ASN A 116 -2.53 26.52 -0.90
C ASN A 116 -3.80 26.00 -1.61
N ASP A 117 -4.62 26.90 -2.19
CA ASP A 117 -5.75 26.52 -3.04
C ASP A 117 -5.29 26.12 -4.44
N LEU A 118 -5.34 24.82 -4.72
CA LEU A 118 -4.89 24.22 -5.99
C LEU A 118 -5.61 24.84 -7.20
N SER A 119 -6.86 25.31 -7.04
CA SER A 119 -7.61 25.98 -8.12
C SER A 119 -6.96 27.30 -8.57
N LYS A 120 -6.04 27.85 -7.77
CA LYS A 120 -5.28 29.09 -8.08
C LYS A 120 -3.85 28.81 -8.55
N TYR A 121 -3.48 27.53 -8.61
CA TYR A 121 -2.17 27.12 -9.11
C TYR A 121 -2.14 27.09 -10.64
N THR A 122 -0.97 27.32 -11.19
CA THR A 122 -0.65 26.85 -12.54
C THR A 122 0.00 25.48 -12.46
N VAL A 123 -0.12 24.67 -13.52
CA VAL A 123 0.58 23.38 -13.61
C VAL A 123 2.09 23.55 -13.37
N ASN A 124 2.70 24.59 -13.97
CA ASN A 124 4.14 24.84 -13.81
C ASN A 124 4.53 25.11 -12.34
N ARG A 125 3.68 25.82 -11.58
CA ARG A 125 3.92 26.07 -10.16
C ARG A 125 3.89 24.76 -9.38
N ALA A 126 2.84 23.94 -9.54
CA ALA A 126 2.71 22.67 -8.86
C ALA A 126 3.86 21.73 -9.17
N VAL A 127 4.21 21.59 -10.45
CA VAL A 127 5.33 20.74 -10.89
C VAL A 127 6.67 21.23 -10.30
N ALA A 128 6.89 22.55 -10.27
CA ALA A 128 8.10 23.10 -9.67
C ALA A 128 8.19 22.81 -8.16
N GLU A 129 7.09 23.02 -7.41
CA GLU A 129 7.03 22.73 -5.97
C GLU A 129 7.25 21.24 -5.67
N ILE A 130 6.65 20.35 -6.45
CA ILE A 130 6.83 18.90 -6.31
C ILE A 130 8.28 18.50 -6.59
N ARG A 131 8.92 19.06 -7.63
CA ARG A 131 10.33 18.80 -7.93
C ARG A 131 11.27 19.34 -6.86
N GLN A 132 10.97 20.50 -6.28
CA GLN A 132 11.76 21.03 -5.16
C GLN A 132 11.63 20.15 -3.92
N THR A 133 10.46 19.55 -3.68
CA THR A 133 10.31 18.55 -2.61
C THR A 133 11.19 17.33 -2.88
N ASN A 134 11.31 16.85 -4.12
CA ASN A 134 12.24 15.76 -4.46
C ASN A 134 13.70 16.14 -4.15
N VAL A 135 14.10 17.39 -4.42
CA VAL A 135 15.45 17.88 -4.07
C VAL A 135 15.67 17.85 -2.56
N LEU A 136 14.69 18.31 -1.78
CA LEU A 136 14.73 18.27 -0.31
C LEU A 136 14.84 16.82 0.20
N LEU A 137 13.97 15.92 -0.28
CA LEU A 137 13.97 14.52 0.15
C LEU A 137 15.27 13.82 -0.22
N ASN A 138 15.83 14.09 -1.41
CA ASN A 138 17.13 13.57 -1.80
C ASN A 138 18.26 14.07 -0.86
N ALA A 139 18.21 15.32 -0.42
CA ALA A 139 19.16 15.84 0.57
C ALA A 139 19.01 15.18 1.96
N ILE A 140 17.83 14.62 2.27
CA ILE A 140 17.58 13.88 3.52
C ILE A 140 18.06 12.43 3.40
N ASP A 141 17.67 11.70 2.34
CA ASP A 141 17.82 10.25 2.22
C ASP A 141 18.83 9.78 1.17
N GLY A 142 19.31 10.68 0.29
CA GLY A 142 20.21 10.36 -0.81
C GLY A 142 19.57 9.58 -1.97
N LYS A 143 18.25 9.35 -1.94
CA LYS A 143 17.53 8.53 -2.93
C LYS A 143 16.93 9.41 -4.04
N THR A 144 16.94 8.90 -5.27
CA THR A 144 16.33 9.54 -6.44
C THR A 144 15.03 8.86 -6.88
N SER A 145 14.91 7.55 -6.64
CA SER A 145 13.68 6.78 -6.91
C SER A 145 12.71 6.94 -5.74
N ARG A 146 11.49 7.36 -6.03
CA ARG A 146 10.42 7.54 -5.03
C ARG A 146 9.04 7.59 -5.66
N THR A 147 8.00 7.54 -4.83
CA THR A 147 6.61 7.72 -5.25
C THR A 147 6.06 9.09 -4.81
N PHE A 148 4.94 9.46 -5.42
CA PHE A 148 4.18 10.66 -5.11
C PHE A 148 2.81 10.29 -4.53
N ALA A 149 2.29 11.08 -3.61
CA ALA A 149 0.88 11.02 -3.21
C ALA A 149 0.20 12.35 -3.52
N TYR A 150 -0.95 12.28 -4.17
CA TYR A 150 -1.73 13.47 -4.49
C TYR A 150 -2.32 14.08 -3.22
N PRO A 151 -1.99 15.34 -2.86
CA PRO A 151 -2.68 16.05 -1.80
C PRO A 151 -4.19 16.03 -2.01
N CYS A 152 -4.95 15.63 -1.00
CA CYS A 152 -6.40 15.48 -1.06
C CYS A 152 -6.95 14.55 -2.18
N GLY A 153 -6.10 13.83 -2.88
CA GLY A 153 -6.47 13.04 -4.06
C GLY A 153 -6.79 13.87 -5.31
N ASP A 154 -6.42 15.15 -5.34
CA ASP A 154 -6.70 16.04 -6.47
C ASP A 154 -5.74 15.77 -7.63
N LEU A 155 -6.27 15.27 -8.74
CA LEU A 155 -5.50 14.84 -9.90
C LEU A 155 -5.27 15.95 -10.93
N THR A 156 -6.10 17.00 -10.89
CA THR A 156 -6.14 18.04 -11.92
C THR A 156 -5.89 19.42 -11.35
N ILE A 157 -5.26 20.27 -12.16
CA ILE A 157 -5.23 21.71 -11.98
C ILE A 157 -6.06 22.29 -13.11
N HIS A 158 -7.20 22.94 -12.78
CA HIS A 158 -8.27 23.18 -13.73
C HIS A 158 -8.66 21.86 -14.42
N ASP A 159 -8.58 21.76 -15.75
CA ASP A 159 -8.91 20.56 -16.53
C ASP A 159 -7.68 19.72 -16.91
N THR A 160 -6.51 20.00 -16.30
CA THR A 160 -5.25 19.38 -16.69
C THR A 160 -4.78 18.36 -15.67
N LEU A 161 -4.60 17.10 -16.09
CA LEU A 161 -3.94 16.04 -15.32
C LEU A 161 -2.44 16.40 -15.18
N PHE A 162 -2.05 16.99 -14.06
CA PHE A 162 -0.70 17.56 -13.92
C PHE A 162 0.40 16.51 -13.75
N TYR A 163 0.08 15.28 -13.35
CA TYR A 163 1.06 14.21 -13.19
C TYR A 163 1.75 13.82 -14.52
N SER A 164 1.12 14.07 -15.66
CA SER A 164 1.72 13.82 -16.97
C SER A 164 3.07 14.53 -17.18
N TRP A 165 3.33 15.65 -16.49
CA TRP A 165 4.63 16.33 -16.46
C TRP A 165 5.64 15.72 -15.48
N LEU A 166 5.20 14.77 -14.63
CA LEU A 166 5.97 14.18 -13.53
C LEU A 166 6.32 12.70 -13.73
N HIS A 167 5.90 12.07 -14.83
CA HIS A 167 6.14 10.65 -15.11
C HIS A 167 7.60 10.22 -15.04
N LYS A 168 8.53 11.16 -15.29
CA LYS A 168 9.98 10.90 -15.23
C LYS A 168 10.58 11.17 -13.85
N ASP A 169 9.82 11.82 -12.98
CA ASP A 169 10.27 12.21 -11.65
C ASP A 169 9.90 11.16 -10.60
N PHE A 170 8.95 10.24 -10.92
CA PHE A 170 8.42 9.23 -10.00
C PHE A 170 8.24 7.86 -10.64
N VAL A 171 8.27 6.82 -9.81
CA VAL A 171 7.96 5.45 -10.25
C VAL A 171 6.46 5.14 -10.20
N GLY A 172 5.69 5.92 -9.48
CA GLY A 172 4.25 5.84 -9.39
C GLY A 172 3.67 6.95 -8.51
N ALA A 173 2.34 7.13 -8.58
CA ALA A 173 1.60 8.08 -7.76
C ALA A 173 0.38 7.40 -7.12
N ARG A 174 0.11 7.69 -5.86
CA ARG A 174 -1.02 7.15 -5.08
C ARG A 174 -2.14 8.19 -5.00
N GLY A 175 -3.35 7.77 -5.38
CA GLY A 175 -4.60 8.51 -5.18
C GLY A 175 -5.28 8.21 -3.86
N VAL A 176 -6.62 8.31 -3.83
CA VAL A 176 -7.43 8.10 -2.62
C VAL A 176 -8.67 7.22 -2.84
N ARG A 177 -8.84 6.66 -4.04
CA ARG A 177 -9.98 5.79 -4.35
C ARG A 177 -9.77 4.41 -3.73
N GLY A 178 -10.76 3.89 -2.99
CA GLY A 178 -10.70 2.56 -2.38
C GLY A 178 -10.96 1.45 -3.40
N ALA A 179 -9.91 0.73 -3.82
CA ALA A 179 -10.05 -0.49 -4.61
C ALA A 179 -8.87 -1.45 -4.38
N LEU A 180 -9.07 -2.70 -4.78
CA LEU A 180 -8.07 -3.75 -4.83
C LEU A 180 -7.82 -4.10 -6.29
N ASP A 181 -6.59 -3.97 -6.75
CA ASP A 181 -6.22 -4.22 -8.13
C ASP A 181 -5.31 -5.44 -8.27
N THR A 182 -5.58 -6.27 -9.26
CA THR A 182 -4.64 -7.30 -9.70
C THR A 182 -3.45 -6.65 -10.39
N LEU A 183 -2.30 -7.32 -10.39
CA LEU A 183 -1.04 -6.80 -10.94
C LEU A 183 -1.22 -6.10 -12.29
N GLY A 184 -1.87 -6.75 -13.25
CA GLY A 184 -2.06 -6.20 -14.61
C GLY A 184 -3.11 -5.07 -14.72
N LYS A 185 -3.73 -4.64 -13.60
CA LYS A 185 -4.75 -3.58 -13.60
C LYS A 185 -4.34 -2.35 -12.79
N VAL A 186 -3.24 -2.40 -12.04
CA VAL A 186 -2.77 -1.26 -11.27
C VAL A 186 -2.42 -0.10 -12.21
N ASN A 187 -2.99 1.06 -11.96
CA ASN A 187 -2.63 2.29 -12.66
C ASN A 187 -1.56 3.03 -11.84
N LEU A 188 -0.31 2.98 -12.29
CA LEU A 188 0.80 3.64 -11.59
C LEU A 188 0.72 5.17 -11.57
N ASP A 189 -0.09 5.79 -12.43
CA ASP A 189 -0.32 7.23 -12.38
C ASP A 189 -1.32 7.64 -11.29
N ASN A 190 -2.10 6.68 -10.77
CA ASN A 190 -3.10 6.91 -9.73
C ASN A 190 -3.45 5.59 -9.04
N VAL A 191 -2.53 5.08 -8.22
CA VAL A 191 -2.72 3.82 -7.49
C VAL A 191 -3.81 3.97 -6.44
N ASP A 192 -4.75 3.03 -6.43
CA ASP A 192 -5.84 2.99 -5.48
C ASP A 192 -5.38 2.64 -4.07
N CYS A 193 -6.04 3.20 -3.05
CA CYS A 193 -5.75 2.92 -1.64
C CYS A 193 -6.99 3.06 -0.78
N PHE A 194 -6.98 2.46 0.39
CA PHE A 194 -8.03 2.59 1.40
C PHE A 194 -7.59 3.56 2.50
N ALA A 195 -8.27 4.69 2.62
CA ALA A 195 -8.04 5.67 3.69
C ALA A 195 -8.67 5.16 5.00
N MET A 196 -7.85 5.12 6.05
CA MET A 196 -8.23 4.63 7.37
C MET A 196 -8.60 5.78 8.30
N ASN A 197 -9.82 5.75 8.85
CA ASN A 197 -10.31 6.74 9.80
C ASN A 197 -11.28 6.09 10.78
N GLY A 198 -10.87 5.85 12.01
CA GLY A 198 -11.67 5.19 13.03
C GLY A 198 -11.94 3.70 12.76
N ASN A 199 -11.21 3.10 11.81
CA ASN A 199 -11.38 1.69 11.48
C ASN A 199 -10.88 0.80 12.63
N THR A 200 -11.63 -0.28 12.90
CA THR A 200 -11.19 -1.31 13.83
C THR A 200 -10.12 -2.21 13.20
N ALA A 201 -9.35 -2.92 14.03
CA ALA A 201 -8.38 -3.91 13.56
C ALA A 201 -9.05 -4.95 12.65
N ASP A 202 -10.21 -5.49 13.03
CA ASP A 202 -10.95 -6.49 12.24
C ASP A 202 -11.33 -5.97 10.84
N GLN A 203 -11.73 -4.71 10.73
CA GLN A 203 -12.05 -4.10 9.43
C GLN A 203 -10.83 -4.03 8.54
N MET A 204 -9.69 -3.57 9.07
CA MET A 204 -8.42 -3.49 8.32
C MET A 204 -7.90 -4.89 7.97
N ILE A 205 -7.90 -5.83 8.89
CA ILE A 205 -7.50 -7.24 8.67
C ILE A 205 -8.41 -7.91 7.62
N SER A 206 -9.69 -7.57 7.59
CA SER A 206 -10.61 -8.08 6.56
C SER A 206 -10.20 -7.67 5.15
N LEU A 207 -9.69 -6.44 4.95
CA LEU A 207 -9.12 -6.00 3.67
C LEU A 207 -7.88 -6.82 3.30
N VAL A 208 -6.98 -7.08 4.26
CA VAL A 208 -5.79 -7.93 4.03
C VAL A 208 -6.23 -9.33 3.60
N LYS A 209 -7.15 -9.96 4.33
CA LYS A 209 -7.70 -11.28 3.98
C LYS A 209 -8.37 -11.29 2.60
N GLN A 210 -9.02 -10.19 2.23
CA GLN A 210 -9.59 -10.05 0.88
C GLN A 210 -8.50 -9.98 -0.18
N ALA A 211 -7.45 -9.15 0.02
CA ALA A 211 -6.33 -9.07 -0.91
C ALA A 211 -5.63 -10.43 -1.10
N MET A 212 -5.42 -11.20 -0.01
CA MET A 212 -4.87 -12.55 -0.08
C MET A 212 -5.72 -13.48 -0.96
N ARG A 213 -7.06 -13.46 -0.78
CA ARG A 213 -7.97 -14.31 -1.56
C ARG A 213 -8.07 -13.91 -3.03
N THR A 214 -7.94 -12.62 -3.34
CA THR A 214 -8.11 -12.08 -4.69
C THR A 214 -6.80 -11.84 -5.43
N HIS A 215 -5.67 -12.11 -4.78
CA HIS A 215 -4.31 -11.92 -5.31
C HIS A 215 -4.06 -10.50 -5.81
N THR A 216 -4.42 -9.52 -5.00
CA THR A 216 -4.40 -8.10 -5.35
C THR A 216 -3.36 -7.30 -4.56
N LEU A 217 -3.09 -6.08 -5.05
CA LEU A 217 -2.46 -5.02 -4.28
C LEU A 217 -3.47 -4.43 -3.30
N LEU A 218 -3.06 -4.24 -2.06
CA LEU A 218 -3.75 -3.45 -1.05
C LEU A 218 -2.83 -2.35 -0.56
N VAL A 219 -3.23 -1.11 -0.72
CA VAL A 219 -2.53 0.05 -0.17
C VAL A 219 -3.38 0.66 0.94
N PHE A 220 -2.83 0.74 2.13
CA PHE A 220 -3.42 1.50 3.24
C PHE A 220 -2.93 2.94 3.23
N LEU A 221 -3.83 3.88 3.45
CA LEU A 221 -3.54 5.28 3.68
C LEU A 221 -3.89 5.62 5.12
N PHE A 222 -2.90 5.93 5.92
CA PHE A 222 -3.03 6.46 7.27
C PHE A 222 -2.62 7.92 7.33
N HIS A 223 -3.18 8.65 8.30
CA HIS A 223 -2.66 9.91 8.80
C HIS A 223 -2.26 9.69 10.27
N GLY A 224 -3.12 10.06 11.23
CA GLY A 224 -2.83 9.82 12.65
C GLY A 224 -2.87 8.33 13.04
N VAL A 225 -1.94 7.94 13.93
CA VAL A 225 -1.96 6.66 14.62
C VAL A 225 -1.82 6.93 16.13
N GLY A 226 -2.91 6.75 16.87
CA GLY A 226 -2.99 7.12 18.28
C GLY A 226 -3.08 8.64 18.50
N GLY A 227 -3.60 9.39 17.53
CA GLY A 227 -3.75 10.84 17.56
C GLY A 227 -2.96 11.54 16.46
N GLY A 228 -2.62 12.81 16.68
CA GLY A 228 -1.82 13.64 15.78
C GLY A 228 -2.57 14.22 14.57
N HIS A 229 -3.70 13.63 14.18
CA HIS A 229 -4.55 14.10 13.08
C HIS A 229 -6.02 13.75 13.36
N ASN A 230 -6.96 14.53 12.76
CA ASN A 230 -8.40 14.26 12.90
C ASN A 230 -8.82 12.96 12.19
N ILE A 231 -8.17 12.63 11.08
CA ILE A 231 -8.27 11.32 10.41
C ILE A 231 -7.25 10.42 11.09
N ASN A 232 -7.71 9.48 11.92
CA ASN A 232 -6.77 8.69 12.70
C ASN A 232 -7.35 7.30 13.05
N VAL A 233 -6.46 6.35 13.38
CA VAL A 233 -6.77 5.05 13.95
C VAL A 233 -6.14 4.91 15.34
N GLY A 234 -6.68 4.03 16.17
CA GLY A 234 -6.10 3.78 17.48
C GLY A 234 -4.76 3.02 17.39
N LEU A 235 -3.91 3.21 18.41
CA LEU A 235 -2.64 2.49 18.53
C LEU A 235 -2.84 0.97 18.57
N HIS A 236 -3.85 0.52 19.29
CA HIS A 236 -4.18 -0.90 19.42
C HIS A 236 -4.58 -1.48 18.06
N GLU A 237 -5.49 -0.82 17.35
CA GLU A 237 -6.01 -1.26 16.05
C GLU A 237 -4.89 -1.34 15.00
N HIS A 238 -3.99 -0.36 15.00
CA HIS A 238 -2.82 -0.36 14.13
C HIS A 238 -1.85 -1.49 14.48
N SER A 239 -1.56 -1.68 15.77
CA SER A 239 -0.69 -2.76 16.25
C SER A 239 -1.23 -4.14 15.87
N GLU A 240 -2.51 -4.41 16.07
CA GLU A 240 -3.15 -5.68 15.70
C GLU A 240 -3.05 -5.96 14.18
N LEU A 241 -3.25 -4.93 13.36
CA LEU A 241 -3.06 -5.04 11.92
C LEU A 241 -1.62 -5.43 11.57
N LEU A 242 -0.63 -4.74 12.17
CA LEU A 242 0.79 -5.03 11.89
C LEU A 242 1.18 -6.44 12.31
N HIS A 243 0.73 -6.91 13.48
CA HIS A 243 0.96 -8.28 13.93
C HIS A 243 0.32 -9.30 12.98
N PHE A 244 -0.95 -9.08 12.57
CA PHE A 244 -1.58 -9.95 11.59
C PHE A 244 -0.79 -10.04 10.29
N ILE A 245 -0.33 -8.91 9.76
CA ILE A 245 0.50 -8.86 8.54
C ILE A 245 1.80 -9.63 8.76
N LYS A 246 2.47 -9.44 9.89
CA LYS A 246 3.72 -10.11 10.23
C LYS A 246 3.56 -11.62 10.34
N ASP A 247 2.50 -12.09 11.00
CA ASP A 247 2.21 -13.52 11.16
C ASP A 247 1.94 -14.22 9.81
N HIS A 248 1.54 -13.45 8.79
CA HIS A 248 1.27 -13.94 7.43
C HIS A 248 2.35 -13.54 6.41
N GLU A 249 3.55 -13.17 6.83
CA GLU A 249 4.63 -12.70 5.94
C GLU A 249 5.08 -13.74 4.88
N GLN A 250 4.73 -15.02 5.08
CA GLN A 250 4.98 -16.06 4.08
C GLN A 250 4.02 -15.96 2.88
N GLU A 251 2.87 -15.34 3.05
CA GLU A 251 1.82 -15.19 2.03
C GLU A 251 1.68 -13.74 1.54
N ILE A 252 2.10 -12.77 2.33
CA ILE A 252 1.98 -11.34 2.05
C ILE A 252 3.36 -10.75 1.74
N TRP A 253 3.48 -10.05 0.63
CA TRP A 253 4.63 -9.20 0.37
C TRP A 253 4.37 -7.80 0.93
N VAL A 254 5.10 -7.42 1.98
CA VAL A 254 5.05 -6.06 2.55
C VAL A 254 6.31 -5.32 2.14
N ALA A 255 6.15 -4.21 1.46
CA ALA A 255 7.27 -3.39 1.02
C ALA A 255 6.85 -1.91 0.90
N PRO A 256 7.79 -0.96 0.88
CA PRO A 256 7.51 0.43 0.52
C PRO A 256 6.86 0.55 -0.86
N MET A 257 6.08 1.62 -1.06
CA MET A 257 5.38 1.85 -2.32
C MET A 257 6.32 1.92 -3.52
N VAL A 258 7.52 2.48 -3.35
CA VAL A 258 8.53 2.56 -4.40
C VAL A 258 8.92 1.17 -4.93
N ASP A 259 9.18 0.22 -4.05
CA ASP A 259 9.58 -1.15 -4.42
C ASP A 259 8.44 -1.89 -5.12
N VAL A 260 7.20 -1.71 -4.62
CA VAL A 260 6.00 -2.31 -5.22
C VAL A 260 5.72 -1.70 -6.58
N ALA A 261 5.86 -0.38 -6.75
CA ALA A 261 5.67 0.31 -8.04
C ALA A 261 6.73 -0.11 -9.08
N GLU A 262 8.00 -0.25 -8.65
CA GLU A 262 9.06 -0.76 -9.53
C GLU A 262 8.79 -2.21 -9.96
N TYR A 263 8.32 -3.05 -9.05
CA TYR A 263 7.92 -4.42 -9.36
C TYR A 263 6.78 -4.45 -10.38
N ILE A 264 5.73 -3.65 -10.16
CA ILE A 264 4.59 -3.54 -11.08
C ILE A 264 5.06 -3.12 -12.48
N ARG A 265 5.89 -2.07 -12.57
CA ARG A 265 6.45 -1.57 -13.84
C ARG A 265 7.24 -2.65 -14.60
N ALA A 266 7.90 -3.55 -13.88
CA ALA A 266 8.70 -4.62 -14.48
C ALA A 266 7.87 -5.84 -14.91
N HIS A 267 6.61 -5.98 -14.44
CA HIS A 267 5.81 -7.20 -14.61
C HIS A 267 4.42 -6.95 -15.25
N GLN A 268 4.06 -5.69 -15.56
CA GLN A 268 2.93 -5.35 -16.42
C GLN A 268 3.35 -5.35 -17.90
#